data_dae751dbd1addab67de176f237812a20
#
_entry.id   dae751dbd1addab67de176f237812a20
#
_cell.length_a   1.000
_cell.length_b   1.000
_cell.length_c   1.000
_cell.angle_alpha   90.00
_cell.angle_beta   90.00
_cell.angle_gamma   90.00
#
_symmetry.space_group_name_H-M   'P 1'
#
loop_
_entity.id
_entity.type
_entity.pdbx_description
1 polymer ?
#
loop_
_entity_poly.entity_id
_entity_poly.type
_entity_poly.pdbx_seq_one_letter_code
_entity_poly.pdbx_strand_id
1 'polypeptide(L)' 'MKIAIVGATGNVGRKIIEVLEQKKLLVEDLCLLASKKSAGKELLFNGKKIKVQSLEDFDFSK' A
#
# COMPACT_ATOMS: atom_id res chain seq x y z
N MET A 1 13.48 -1.84 -3.92
CA MET A 1 12.60 -0.68 -4.26
C MET A 1 11.60 -0.47 -3.14
N LYS A 2 11.47 0.75 -2.67
CA LYS A 2 10.49 1.10 -1.64
C LYS A 2 9.39 1.93 -2.27
N ILE A 3 8.15 1.56 -2.04
CA ILE A 3 7.00 2.23 -2.64
C ILE A 3 5.97 2.53 -1.55
N ALA A 4 5.42 3.74 -1.57
CA ALA A 4 4.30 4.10 -0.72
C ALA A 4 3.11 4.43 -1.61
N ILE A 5 1.97 3.81 -1.35
CA ILE A 5 0.74 4.04 -2.11
C ILE A 5 -0.25 4.79 -1.23
N VAL A 6 -0.55 6.02 -1.61
CA VAL A 6 -1.53 6.84 -0.92
C VAL A 6 -2.91 6.55 -1.52
N GLY A 7 -3.90 6.35 -0.66
CA GLY A 7 -5.23 5.98 -1.11
C GLY A 7 -5.34 4.52 -1.51
N ALA A 8 -4.57 3.65 -0.83
CA ALA A 8 -4.44 2.23 -1.21
C ALA A 8 -5.77 1.48 -1.21
N THR A 9 -6.75 1.90 -0.42
CA THR A 9 -8.05 1.23 -0.37
C THR A 9 -9.03 1.73 -1.43
N GLY A 10 -8.68 2.81 -2.15
CA GLY A 10 -9.51 3.33 -3.23
C GLY A 10 -9.30 2.55 -4.52
N ASN A 11 -10.13 2.84 -5.52
CA ASN A 11 -10.06 2.13 -6.81
C ASN A 11 -8.72 2.31 -7.50
N VAL A 12 -8.18 3.53 -7.49
CA VAL A 12 -6.89 3.81 -8.13
C VAL A 12 -5.76 3.09 -7.40
N GLY A 13 -5.76 3.13 -6.07
CA GLY A 13 -4.73 2.46 -5.28
C GLY A 13 -4.71 0.95 -5.51
N ARG A 14 -5.89 0.33 -5.56
CA ARG A 14 -6.00 -1.11 -5.83
C ARG A 14 -5.50 -1.45 -7.22
N LYS A 15 -5.76 -0.59 -8.19
CA LYS A 15 -5.27 -0.81 -9.56
C LYS A 15 -3.75 -0.72 -9.61
N ILE A 16 -3.15 0.19 -8.87
CA ILE A 16 -1.70 0.30 -8.79
C ILE A 16 -1.10 -0.97 -8.21
N ILE A 17 -1.69 -1.49 -7.14
CA ILE A 17 -1.23 -2.74 -6.52
C ILE A 17 -1.30 -3.88 -7.53
N GLU A 18 -2.40 -4.00 -8.25
CA GLU A 18 -2.58 -5.02 -9.27
C GLU A 18 -1.52 -4.94 -10.36
N VAL A 19 -1.22 -3.73 -10.84
CA VAL A 19 -0.20 -3.52 -11.86
C VAL A 19 1.18 -3.92 -11.35
N LEU A 20 1.51 -3.58 -10.11
CA LEU A 20 2.79 -3.96 -9.52
C LEU A 20 2.93 -5.47 -9.44
N GLU A 21 1.87 -6.18 -9.08
CA GLU A 21 1.88 -7.63 -9.04
C GLU A 21 2.07 -8.24 -10.42
N GLN A 22 1.35 -7.71 -11.43
CA GLN A 22 1.44 -8.19 -12.79
C GLN A 22 2.84 -8.03 -13.39
N LYS A 23 3.50 -6.93 -13.06
CA LYS A 23 4.83 -6.65 -13.60
C LYS A 23 5.94 -7.36 -12.84
N LYS A 24 5.62 -8.03 -11.75
CA LYS A 24 6.57 -8.77 -10.92
C LYS A 24 7.78 -7.94 -10.53
N LEU A 25 7.54 -6.69 -10.19
CA LEU A 25 8.61 -5.79 -9.75
C LEU A 25 9.12 -6.22 -8.38
N LEU A 26 10.43 -6.08 -8.17
CA LEU A 26 11.03 -6.32 -6.87
C LEU A 26 10.72 -5.14 -5.95
N VAL A 27 9.70 -5.31 -5.13
CA VAL A 27 9.34 -4.30 -4.13
C VAL A 27 9.72 -4.85 -2.78
N GLU A 28 10.76 -4.29 -2.18
CA GLU A 28 11.26 -4.73 -0.87
C GLU A 28 10.36 -4.24 0.26
N ASP A 29 9.94 -2.99 0.16
CA ASP A 29 9.07 -2.35 1.13
C ASP A 29 7.88 -1.72 0.42
N LEU A 30 6.70 -2.18 0.75
CA LEU A 30 5.46 -1.60 0.25
C LEU A 30 4.67 -1.03 1.43
N CYS A 31 4.47 0.28 1.42
CA CYS A 31 3.65 0.95 2.43
C CYS A 31 2.30 1.31 1.82
N LEU A 32 1.24 0.88 2.45
CA LEU A 32 -0.12 1.20 2.01
C LEU A 32 -0.69 2.25 2.97
N LEU A 33 -1.07 3.38 2.43
CA LEU A 33 -1.55 4.52 3.21
C LEU A 33 -2.96 4.90 2.81
N ALA A 34 -3.78 5.22 3.77
CA ALA A 34 -5.16 5.64 3.52
C ALA A 34 -5.64 6.54 4.65
N SER A 35 -6.88 6.99 4.57
CA SER A 35 -7.46 7.80 5.63
C SER A 35 -7.56 6.99 6.91
N LYS A 36 -7.69 7.68 8.04
CA LYS A 36 -7.81 7.06 9.35
C LYS A 36 -8.94 6.03 9.40
N LYS A 37 -10.02 6.27 8.66
CA LYS A 37 -11.15 5.35 8.61
C LYS A 37 -10.80 4.02 7.96
N SER A 38 -9.86 4.03 7.03
CA SER A 38 -9.44 2.82 6.32
C SER A 38 -8.20 2.17 6.93
N ALA A 39 -7.53 2.84 7.85
CA ALA A 39 -6.36 2.27 8.50
C ALA A 39 -6.73 1.00 9.28
N GLY A 40 -5.83 0.04 9.28
CA GLY A 40 -6.06 -1.24 9.94
C GLY A 40 -6.57 -2.33 9.02
N LYS A 41 -7.04 -1.98 7.82
CA LYS A 41 -7.40 -2.98 6.82
C LYS A 41 -6.15 -3.65 6.28
N GLU A 42 -6.31 -4.86 5.77
CA GLU A 42 -5.20 -5.59 5.17
C GLU A 42 -5.49 -5.84 3.69
N LEU A 43 -4.47 -5.66 2.87
CA LEU A 43 -4.54 -5.94 1.44
C LEU A 43 -3.47 -6.95 1.07
N LEU A 44 -3.76 -7.80 0.09
CA LEU A 44 -2.80 -8.80 -0.36
C LEU A 44 -1.89 -8.22 -1.45
N PHE A 45 -0.61 -8.49 -1.32
CA PHE A 45 0.38 -8.17 -2.34
C PHE A 45 1.36 -9.33 -2.46
N ASN A 46 1.39 -9.97 -3.62
CA ASN A 46 2.23 -11.15 -3.88
C ASN A 46 2.02 -12.25 -2.82
N GLY A 47 0.78 -12.44 -2.39
CA GLY A 47 0.44 -13.45 -1.40
C GLY A 47 0.70 -13.06 0.04
N LYS A 48 1.22 -11.86 0.29
CA LYS A 48 1.48 -11.37 1.64
C LYS A 48 0.41 -10.37 2.05
N LYS A 49 -0.02 -10.43 3.30
CA LYS A 49 -0.95 -9.45 3.85
C LYS A 49 -0.19 -8.23 4.31
N ILE A 50 -0.57 -7.07 3.80
CA ILE A 50 0.05 -5.80 4.18
C ILE A 50 -1.00 -4.92 4.83
N LYS A 51 -0.71 -4.45 6.03
CA LYS A 51 -1.64 -3.63 6.78
C LYS A 51 -1.61 -2.18 6.28
N VAL A 52 -2.80 -1.63 6.06
CA VAL A 52 -2.94 -0.23 5.64
C VAL A 52 -2.73 0.67 6.85
N GLN A 53 -1.87 1.66 6.70
CA GLN A 53 -1.55 2.62 7.76
C GLN A 53 -2.30 3.93 7.52
N SER A 54 -2.47 4.71 8.59
CA SER A 54 -3.06 6.03 8.49
C SER A 54 -2.05 7.00 7.88
N LEU A 55 -2.48 7.71 6.83
CA LEU A 55 -1.64 8.72 6.19
C LEU A 55 -1.24 9.82 7.18
N GLU A 56 -2.14 10.16 8.10
CA GLU A 56 -1.88 11.20 9.10
C GLU A 56 -0.74 10.83 10.05
N ASP A 57 -0.60 9.54 10.35
CA ASP A 57 0.39 9.06 11.32
C ASP A 57 1.70 8.61 10.66
N PHE A 58 1.74 8.61 9.33
CA PHE A 58 2.91 8.10 8.62
C PHE A 58 4.03 9.14 8.57
N ASP A 59 5.25 8.70 8.89
CA ASP A 59 6.42 9.57 8.86
C ASP A 59 7.16 9.40 7.52
N PHE A 60 7.02 10.39 6.66
CA PHE A 60 7.65 10.37 5.35
C PHE A 60 9.16 10.66 5.38
N SER A 61 9.69 11.02 6.54
CA SER A 61 11.13 11.29 6.66
C SER A 61 11.98 10.01 6.76
N LYS A 62 11.35 8.88 6.89
CA LYS A 62 12.03 7.59 6.98
C LYS A 62 12.17 6.89 5.66
#